data_b989fa7112a0b55254d0da243dfdbc01
#
_entry.id   b989fa7112a0b55254d0da243dfdbc01
#
_cell.length_a   1.000
_cell.length_b   1.000
_cell.length_c   1.000
_cell.angle_alpha   90.00
_cell.angle_beta   90.00
_cell.angle_gamma   90.00
#
_symmetry.space_group_name_H-M   'P 1'
#
loop_
_entity.id
_entity.type
_entity.pdbx_description
1 polymer ?
#
loop_
_entity_poly.entity_id
_entity_poly.type
_entity_poly.pdbx_seq_one_letter_code
_entity_poly.pdbx_strand_id
1 'polypeptide(L)'
;QRKIHMIPVNHVVPTVGYCIEDVGGVFAFSGDTTTNDGFWEALNRQDRLDLLFVEVAFPDKNIEVAHKARHYCPRLLAADIGKLRHRPRLFITHPKPGFEDMILHECQARITDFHIERLSGGEVFVL
;
A
#
# COMPACT_ATOMS: atom_id res chain seq x y z
N GLN A 1 0.26 -3.23 -24.93
CA GLN A 1 0.57 -4.50 -24.26
C GLN A 1 0.79 -4.28 -22.77
N ARG A 2 0.16 -5.10 -21.94
CA ARG A 2 0.19 -4.98 -20.49
C ARG A 2 1.34 -5.80 -19.91
N LYS A 3 2.09 -5.24 -18.97
CA LYS A 3 3.13 -5.96 -18.25
C LYS A 3 2.71 -6.08 -16.78
N ILE A 4 2.88 -7.27 -16.23
CA ILE A 4 2.56 -7.55 -14.83
C ILE A 4 3.83 -8.03 -14.14
N HIS A 5 4.27 -7.30 -13.12
CA HIS A 5 5.41 -7.65 -12.28
C HIS A 5 4.89 -8.17 -10.94
N MET A 6 5.36 -9.34 -10.54
CA MET A 6 5.11 -9.88 -9.21
C MET A 6 6.30 -9.56 -8.32
N ILE A 7 6.04 -8.93 -7.19
CA ILE A 7 7.08 -8.44 -6.28
C ILE A 7 6.91 -9.16 -4.94
N PRO A 8 7.88 -9.98 -4.51
CA PRO A 8 7.81 -10.61 -3.19
C PRO A 8 7.70 -9.55 -2.10
N VAL A 9 6.80 -9.79 -1.15
CA VAL A 9 6.58 -8.92 0.00
C VAL A 9 6.71 -9.72 1.30
N ASN A 10 6.51 -9.08 2.44
CA ASN A 10 6.78 -9.68 3.75
C ASN A 10 5.47 -10.03 4.45
N HIS A 11 5.09 -11.29 4.36
CA HIS A 11 3.89 -11.80 5.01
C HIS A 11 4.16 -13.16 5.66
N VAL A 12 3.22 -13.66 6.46
CA VAL A 12 3.35 -14.94 7.19
C VAL A 12 3.37 -16.14 6.25
N VAL A 13 2.80 -16.00 5.05
CA VAL A 13 2.89 -16.99 3.96
C VAL A 13 3.53 -16.32 2.75
N PRO A 14 4.11 -17.11 1.81
CA PRO A 14 4.65 -16.51 0.58
C PRO A 14 3.59 -15.68 -0.13
N THR A 15 3.89 -14.40 -0.34
CA THR A 15 2.95 -13.41 -0.86
C THR A 15 3.68 -12.48 -1.82
N VAL A 16 2.96 -11.99 -2.82
CA VAL A 16 3.48 -11.02 -3.76
C VAL A 16 2.56 -9.79 -3.82
N GLY A 17 3.16 -8.63 -4.03
CA GLY A 17 2.49 -7.47 -4.54
C GLY A 17 2.59 -7.44 -6.07
N TYR A 18 1.86 -6.54 -6.69
CA TYR A 18 1.82 -6.42 -8.15
C TYR A 18 2.12 -5.00 -8.59
N CYS A 19 2.83 -4.90 -9.71
CA CYS A 19 2.95 -3.65 -10.45
C CYS A 19 2.53 -3.93 -11.89
N ILE A 20 1.56 -3.17 -12.38
CA ILE A 20 0.94 -3.39 -13.68
C ILE A 20 1.16 -2.15 -14.54
N GLU A 21 1.87 -2.33 -15.66
CA GLU A 21 2.12 -1.28 -16.64
C GLU A 21 1.19 -1.46 -17.83
N ASP A 22 0.55 -0.38 -18.25
CA ASP A 22 -0.22 -0.31 -19.49
C ASP A 22 0.11 1.01 -20.17
N VAL A 23 -0.36 1.20 -21.41
CA VAL A 23 -0.13 2.43 -22.16
C VAL A 23 -0.70 3.67 -21.45
N GLY A 24 -1.76 3.50 -20.69
CA GLY A 24 -2.41 4.60 -19.97
C GLY A 24 -1.76 4.96 -18.63
N GLY A 25 -0.95 4.08 -18.05
CA GLY A 25 -0.33 4.35 -16.75
C GLY A 25 0.16 3.11 -16.03
N VAL A 26 0.58 3.32 -14.78
CA VAL A 26 1.13 2.27 -13.93
C VAL A 26 0.35 2.21 -12.62
N PHE A 27 -0.10 1.01 -12.27
CA PHE A 27 -0.82 0.69 -11.05
C PHE A 27 -0.03 -0.31 -10.22
N ALA A 28 -0.02 -0.13 -8.90
CA ALA A 28 0.57 -1.11 -8.00
C ALA A 28 -0.35 -1.44 -6.83
N PHE A 29 -0.24 -2.68 -6.35
CA PHE A 29 -0.95 -3.18 -5.18
C PHE A 29 0.03 -3.96 -4.31
N SER A 30 0.07 -3.63 -3.03
CA SER A 30 1.03 -4.23 -2.09
C SER A 30 0.79 -5.70 -1.81
N GLY A 31 -0.45 -6.21 -1.96
CA GLY A 31 -0.82 -7.46 -1.32
C GLY A 31 -0.73 -7.33 0.19
N ASP A 32 -0.90 -8.42 0.93
CA ASP A 32 -0.75 -8.42 2.38
C ASP A 32 0.73 -8.36 2.72
N THR A 33 1.13 -7.37 3.49
CA THR A 33 2.55 -7.19 3.84
C THR A 33 2.73 -6.30 5.06
N THR A 34 3.82 -6.50 5.75
CA THR A 34 4.37 -5.53 6.69
C THR A 34 5.62 -4.88 6.09
N THR A 35 6.41 -4.20 6.91
CA THR A 35 7.64 -3.52 6.51
C THR A 35 8.48 -4.38 5.57
N ASN A 36 8.86 -3.81 4.45
CA ASN A 36 9.76 -4.44 3.48
C ASN A 36 10.41 -3.35 2.62
N ASP A 37 11.55 -3.66 2.03
CA ASP A 37 12.23 -2.74 1.12
C ASP A 37 11.95 -3.07 -0.35
N GLY A 38 11.78 -4.36 -0.66
CA GLY A 38 11.72 -4.84 -2.04
C GLY A 38 10.57 -4.26 -2.86
N PHE A 39 9.40 -4.10 -2.25
CA PHE A 39 8.24 -3.52 -2.93
C PHE A 39 8.51 -2.07 -3.33
N TRP A 40 9.00 -1.26 -2.40
CA TRP A 40 9.26 0.15 -2.64
C TRP A 40 10.41 0.37 -3.62
N GLU A 41 11.45 -0.43 -3.54
CA GLU A 41 12.56 -0.40 -4.50
C GLU A 41 12.08 -0.75 -5.91
N ALA A 42 11.23 -1.77 -6.05
CA ALA A 42 10.67 -2.16 -7.34
C ALA A 42 9.81 -1.04 -7.95
N LEU A 43 8.98 -0.38 -7.14
CA LEU A 43 8.19 0.75 -7.60
C LEU A 43 9.06 1.94 -8.01
N ASN A 44 10.16 2.17 -7.30
CA ASN A 44 11.09 3.25 -7.62
C ASN A 44 11.82 3.03 -8.95
N ARG A 45 11.92 1.78 -9.43
CA ARG A 45 12.50 1.48 -10.74
C ARG A 45 11.56 1.80 -11.91
N GLN A 46 10.28 2.02 -11.65
CA GLN A 46 9.34 2.45 -12.66
C GLN A 46 9.54 3.92 -13.01
N ASP A 47 9.33 4.30 -14.27
CA ASP A 47 9.42 5.70 -14.70
C ASP A 47 8.28 6.55 -14.13
N ARG A 48 7.13 5.93 -13.90
CA ARG A 48 5.96 6.57 -13.32
C ARG A 48 5.18 5.59 -12.45
N LEU A 49 4.37 6.13 -11.56
CA LEU A 49 3.37 5.37 -10.79
C LEU A 49 2.18 6.28 -10.61
N ASP A 50 1.02 5.87 -11.13
CA ASP A 50 -0.18 6.71 -11.15
C ASP A 50 -1.16 6.36 -10.02
N LEU A 51 -1.21 5.09 -9.65
CA LEU A 51 -2.19 4.59 -8.69
C LEU A 51 -1.54 3.52 -7.81
N LEU A 52 -1.72 3.65 -6.51
CA LEU A 52 -1.13 2.71 -5.53
C LEU A 52 -2.19 2.31 -4.50
N PHE A 53 -2.40 1.01 -4.38
CA PHE A 53 -3.19 0.42 -3.29
C PHE A 53 -2.26 -0.24 -2.30
N VAL A 54 -2.42 0.08 -1.01
CA VAL A 54 -1.61 -0.50 0.06
C VAL A 54 -2.52 -1.00 1.17
N GLU A 55 -2.24 -2.22 1.65
CA GLU A 55 -2.93 -2.74 2.80
C GLU A 55 -2.52 -1.99 4.07
N VAL A 56 -3.48 -1.68 4.93
CA VAL A 56 -3.24 -1.22 6.29
C VAL A 56 -4.30 -1.89 7.18
N ALA A 57 -3.95 -3.03 7.74
CA ALA A 57 -4.93 -3.91 8.38
C ALA A 57 -5.29 -3.48 9.80
N PHE A 58 -4.36 -2.85 10.53
CA PHE A 58 -4.54 -2.54 11.95
C PHE A 58 -4.31 -1.07 12.24
N PRO A 59 -5.01 -0.50 13.24
CA PRO A 59 -4.65 0.82 13.76
C PRO A 59 -3.36 0.76 14.60
N ASP A 60 -2.75 1.90 14.86
CA ASP A 60 -1.48 1.98 15.58
C ASP A 60 -1.53 1.36 16.99
N LYS A 61 -2.67 1.43 17.65
CA LYS A 61 -2.82 0.81 19.00
C LYS A 61 -2.62 -0.70 18.98
N ASN A 62 -2.74 -1.33 17.80
CA ASN A 62 -2.53 -2.77 17.61
C ASN A 62 -1.24 -3.09 16.87
N ILE A 63 -0.23 -2.24 17.00
CA ILE A 63 1.04 -2.40 16.27
C ILE A 63 1.73 -3.76 16.54
N GLU A 64 1.60 -4.28 17.75
CA GLU A 64 2.18 -5.60 18.09
C GLU A 64 1.52 -6.73 17.29
N VAL A 65 0.19 -6.67 17.16
CA VAL A 65 -0.53 -7.63 16.34
C VAL A 65 -0.15 -7.47 14.86
N ALA A 66 -0.02 -6.24 14.40
CA ALA A 66 0.44 -5.96 13.04
C ALA A 66 1.79 -6.60 12.75
N HIS A 67 2.76 -6.46 13.67
CA HIS A 67 4.06 -7.12 13.55
C HIS A 67 3.94 -8.65 13.48
N LYS A 68 3.19 -9.25 14.40
CA LYS A 68 3.04 -10.71 14.47
C LYS A 68 2.34 -11.29 13.25
N ALA A 69 1.29 -10.63 12.79
CA ALA A 69 0.50 -11.07 11.64
C ALA A 69 1.09 -10.62 10.31
N ARG A 70 2.15 -9.81 10.34
CA ARG A 70 2.83 -9.25 9.18
C ARG A 70 1.91 -8.46 8.28
N HIS A 71 1.28 -7.45 8.87
CA HIS A 71 0.50 -6.43 8.20
C HIS A 71 1.05 -5.04 8.53
N TYR A 72 0.67 -4.04 7.74
CA TYR A 72 0.94 -2.66 8.08
C TYR A 72 -0.06 -2.16 9.12
N CYS A 73 0.42 -1.22 9.92
CA CYS A 73 -0.38 -0.21 10.60
C CYS A 73 0.10 1.17 10.13
N PRO A 74 -0.61 2.27 10.41
CA PRO A 74 -0.24 3.59 9.90
C PRO A 74 1.20 3.99 10.19
N ARG A 75 1.70 3.72 11.40
CA ARG A 75 3.09 4.04 11.77
C ARG A 75 4.10 3.32 10.89
N LEU A 76 3.90 2.02 10.65
CA LEU A 76 4.82 1.22 9.84
C LEU A 76 4.78 1.63 8.37
N LEU A 77 3.59 1.90 7.85
CA LEU A 77 3.46 2.39 6.48
C LEU A 77 4.12 3.76 6.32
N ALA A 78 3.92 4.67 7.27
CA ALA A 78 4.53 6.00 7.21
C ALA A 78 6.06 5.93 7.12
N ALA A 79 6.68 5.01 7.87
CA ALA A 79 8.12 4.81 7.81
C ALA A 79 8.56 4.28 6.44
N ASP A 80 7.80 3.36 5.84
CA ASP A 80 8.17 2.73 4.58
C ASP A 80 7.86 3.60 3.35
N ILE A 81 6.71 4.29 3.34
CA ILE A 81 6.27 5.04 2.15
C ILE A 81 7.19 6.23 1.86
N GLY A 82 7.93 6.70 2.86
CA GLY A 82 8.95 7.72 2.66
C GLY A 82 10.05 7.31 1.68
N LYS A 83 10.21 6.00 1.45
CA LYS A 83 11.16 5.46 0.47
C LYS A 83 10.69 5.63 -0.98
N LEU A 84 9.38 5.83 -1.19
CA LEU A 84 8.80 5.97 -2.53
C LEU A 84 9.06 7.37 -3.08
N ARG A 85 9.67 7.45 -4.25
CA ARG A 85 9.94 8.74 -4.92
C ARG A 85 8.79 9.25 -5.77
N HIS A 86 7.82 8.41 -6.10
CA HIS A 86 6.62 8.78 -6.85
C HIS A 86 5.55 9.33 -5.91
N ARG A 87 4.59 10.08 -6.47
CA ARG A 87 3.44 10.60 -5.72
C ARG A 87 2.13 10.19 -6.42
N PRO A 88 1.82 8.87 -6.41
CA PRO A 88 0.57 8.37 -7.01
C PRO A 88 -0.65 8.77 -6.19
N ARG A 89 -1.83 8.61 -6.77
CA ARG A 89 -3.04 8.53 -5.97
C ARG A 89 -2.91 7.31 -5.05
N LEU A 90 -3.11 7.52 -3.75
CA LEU A 90 -2.90 6.48 -2.74
C LEU A 90 -4.22 6.09 -2.09
N PHE A 91 -4.53 4.81 -2.16
CA PHE A 91 -5.70 4.23 -1.49
C PHE A 91 -5.24 3.16 -0.50
N ILE A 92 -5.80 3.20 0.70
CA ILE A 92 -5.59 2.13 1.67
C ILE A 92 -6.73 1.11 1.56
N THR A 93 -6.40 -0.14 1.81
CA THR A 93 -7.33 -1.27 1.72
C THR A 93 -7.08 -2.29 2.84
N HIS A 94 -7.95 -3.28 2.95
CA HIS A 94 -7.82 -4.41 3.88
C HIS A 94 -7.89 -4.03 5.37
N PRO A 95 -8.62 -2.97 5.78
CA PRO A 95 -8.72 -2.65 7.20
C PRO A 95 -9.53 -3.72 7.94
N LYS A 96 -9.16 -4.00 9.19
CA LYS A 96 -9.98 -4.85 10.05
C LYS A 96 -11.33 -4.16 10.30
N PRO A 97 -12.43 -4.93 10.26
CA PRO A 97 -13.76 -4.36 10.47
C PRO A 97 -13.87 -3.57 11.79
N GLY A 98 -14.45 -2.39 11.71
CA GLY A 98 -14.62 -1.49 12.86
C GLY A 98 -13.50 -0.48 13.06
N PHE A 99 -12.36 -0.64 12.35
CA PHE A 99 -11.20 0.25 12.46
C PHE A 99 -10.97 1.12 11.23
N GLU A 100 -11.87 1.06 10.25
CA GLU A 100 -11.68 1.72 8.96
C GLU A 100 -11.39 3.21 9.09
N ASP A 101 -12.21 3.93 9.84
CA ASP A 101 -12.04 5.38 10.01
C ASP A 101 -10.80 5.72 10.83
N MET A 102 -10.53 4.97 11.88
CA MET A 102 -9.35 5.17 12.72
C MET A 102 -8.07 5.01 11.91
N ILE A 103 -7.98 3.93 11.12
CA ILE A 103 -6.82 3.65 10.27
C ILE A 103 -6.62 4.78 9.25
N LEU A 104 -7.70 5.21 8.59
CA LEU A 104 -7.61 6.30 7.60
C LEU A 104 -7.12 7.59 8.23
N HIS A 105 -7.71 7.99 9.37
CA HIS A 105 -7.31 9.22 10.07
C HIS A 105 -5.85 9.16 10.54
N GLU A 106 -5.41 8.03 11.06
CA GLU A 106 -4.01 7.87 11.49
C GLU A 106 -3.04 7.92 10.30
N CYS A 107 -3.40 7.31 9.17
CA CYS A 107 -2.60 7.41 7.95
C CYS A 107 -2.52 8.86 7.46
N GLN A 108 -3.63 9.58 7.42
CA GLN A 108 -3.67 10.97 6.98
C GLN A 108 -2.86 11.89 7.90
N ALA A 109 -2.86 11.61 9.21
CA ALA A 109 -2.08 12.38 10.17
C ALA A 109 -0.58 12.14 10.05
N ARG A 110 -0.16 10.90 9.73
CA ARG A 110 1.25 10.53 9.66
C ARG A 110 1.88 10.73 8.30
N ILE A 111 1.10 10.64 7.23
CA ILE A 111 1.59 10.65 5.84
C ILE A 111 1.02 11.89 5.16
N THR A 112 1.76 12.98 5.21
CA THR A 112 1.28 14.29 4.74
C THR A 112 1.64 14.60 3.29
N ASP A 113 2.55 13.81 2.69
CA ASP A 113 3.03 14.02 1.32
C ASP A 113 2.12 13.38 0.25
N PHE A 114 1.07 12.69 0.68
CA PHE A 114 0.14 11.98 -0.19
C PHE A 114 -1.29 12.38 0.13
N HIS A 115 -2.11 12.43 -0.91
CA HIS A 115 -3.56 12.44 -0.73
C HIS A 115 -4.02 11.00 -0.54
N ILE A 116 -4.55 10.66 0.64
CA ILE A 116 -4.89 9.30 1.02
C ILE A 116 -6.40 9.16 1.11
N GLU A 117 -6.93 8.16 0.41
CA GLU A 117 -8.33 7.75 0.49
C GLU A 117 -8.42 6.28 0.86
N ARG A 118 -9.61 5.82 1.19
CA ARG A 118 -9.92 4.44 1.49
C ARG A 118 -10.72 3.83 0.34
N LEU A 119 -10.41 2.58 -0.04
CA LEU A 119 -11.27 1.82 -0.93
C LEU A 119 -12.53 1.37 -0.18
N SER A 120 -13.68 1.56 -0.80
CA SER A 120 -14.98 1.18 -0.22
C SER A 120 -15.56 -0.08 -0.86
N GLY A 121 -15.08 -0.45 -2.05
CA GLY A 121 -15.58 -1.56 -2.85
C GLY A 121 -16.41 -1.06 -4.04
N GLY A 122 -16.21 -1.68 -5.18
CA GLY A 122 -16.93 -1.35 -6.40
C GLY A 122 -16.38 -0.15 -7.19
N GLU A 123 -15.33 0.51 -6.70
CA GLU A 123 -14.69 1.59 -7.44
C GLU A 123 -14.07 1.07 -8.73
N VAL A 124 -14.12 1.90 -9.78
CA VAL A 124 -13.49 1.62 -11.07
C VAL A 124 -12.46 2.71 -11.36
N PHE A 125 -11.27 2.29 -11.72
CA PHE A 125 -10.18 3.19 -12.06
C PHE A 125 -9.78 2.97 -13.52
N VAL A 126 -9.56 4.07 -14.24
CA VAL A 126 -9.07 4.05 -15.62
C VAL A 126 -7.73 4.76 -15.63
N LEU A 127 -6.71 4.07 -16.15
CA LEU A 127 -5.36 4.61 -16.27
C LEU A 127 -5.10 5.21 -17.64
#